data_263dee5522c08f44d72f6db79d4721de
#
_entry.id   263dee5522c08f44d72f6db79d4721de
#
_cell.length_a   1.000
_cell.length_b   1.000
_cell.length_c   1.000
_cell.angle_alpha   90.00
_cell.angle_beta   90.00
_cell.angle_gamma   90.00
#
_symmetry.space_group_name_H-M   'P 1'
#
loop_
_entity.id
_entity.type
_entity.pdbx_description
1 polymer ?
#
loop_
_entity_poly.entity_id
_entity_poly.type
_entity_poly.pdbx_seq_one_letter_code
_entity_poly.pdbx_strand_id
1 'polypeptide(L)'
;MIRTDKLTMRFNGFVAVDKVSFSVGEGELFGFLGPNGAGKTTTIKMLTTLLPPSGGRGWVAGHDIVTESDAVRDRIGIIFQDPSLDERLTATENLFFHAILYGIGRKDAKARIDKALAMVELKGVKDKVVKTFSGGMKRRLEIARGFLHMPSVLFLDEPTLGLDPQTRRVIWEYIRGLKETFGVTLFLTTHYMEEAEHSDRIGIIHKGKLIRVDTPENLKKALGGSAIALRATDDNVKKLANADIDAIREDSSLIVKTEQVDETIKRMVEIGADMMGISVRQPTLEDVFIDMTGSAIGEESGDAMGVMRAAVRMRRMR
;
A
#
# COMPACT_ATOMS: atom_id res chain seq x y z
N MET A 1 -1.04 16.89 -5.84
CA MET A 1 -0.36 16.29 -7.02
C MET A 1 -1.30 15.36 -7.80
N ILE A 2 -2.08 14.49 -7.15
CA ILE A 2 -3.15 13.70 -7.78
C ILE A 2 -4.48 14.12 -7.15
N ARG A 3 -5.55 14.23 -7.96
CA ARG A 3 -6.91 14.47 -7.48
C ARG A 3 -7.90 13.69 -8.33
N THR A 4 -8.88 13.08 -7.69
CA THR A 4 -10.02 12.46 -8.36
C THR A 4 -11.33 13.01 -7.80
N ASP A 5 -12.33 13.13 -8.67
CA ASP A 5 -13.69 13.51 -8.32
C ASP A 5 -14.67 12.53 -8.96
N LYS A 6 -15.25 11.66 -8.15
CA LYS A 6 -16.21 10.61 -8.53
C LYS A 6 -15.72 9.76 -9.71
N LEU A 7 -14.40 9.48 -9.77
CA LEU A 7 -13.79 8.70 -10.84
C LEU A 7 -14.47 7.33 -10.94
N THR A 8 -14.94 6.98 -12.13
CA THR A 8 -15.78 5.79 -12.35
C THR A 8 -15.31 5.03 -13.57
N MET A 9 -15.28 3.67 -13.46
CA MET A 9 -15.04 2.79 -14.60
C MET A 9 -16.07 1.67 -14.63
N ARG A 10 -16.67 1.49 -15.82
CA ARG A 10 -17.64 0.42 -16.10
C ARG A 10 -17.18 -0.41 -17.29
N PHE A 11 -17.27 -1.74 -17.16
CA PHE A 11 -17.01 -2.71 -18.21
C PHE A 11 -18.24 -3.59 -18.40
N ASN A 12 -18.90 -3.55 -19.54
CA ASN A 12 -20.02 -4.44 -19.88
C ASN A 12 -21.04 -4.67 -18.75
N GLY A 13 -21.45 -3.59 -18.08
CA GLY A 13 -22.40 -3.64 -16.97
C GLY A 13 -21.78 -3.85 -15.56
N PHE A 14 -20.52 -4.24 -15.48
CA PHE A 14 -19.78 -4.34 -14.22
C PHE A 14 -19.11 -3.01 -13.86
N VAL A 15 -19.27 -2.55 -12.61
CA VAL A 15 -18.64 -1.33 -12.11
C VAL A 15 -17.35 -1.70 -11.40
N ALA A 16 -16.20 -1.52 -12.09
CA ALA A 16 -14.89 -1.83 -11.55
C ALA A 16 -14.36 -0.75 -10.58
N VAL A 17 -14.75 0.52 -10.81
CA VAL A 17 -14.43 1.66 -9.91
C VAL A 17 -15.70 2.52 -9.84
N ASP A 18 -16.20 2.76 -8.62
CA ASP A 18 -17.47 3.43 -8.37
C ASP A 18 -17.27 4.74 -7.62
N LYS A 19 -17.27 5.85 -8.35
CA LYS A 19 -17.25 7.23 -7.83
C LYS A 19 -16.14 7.50 -6.80
N VAL A 20 -14.93 7.03 -7.08
CA VAL A 20 -13.77 7.18 -6.19
C VAL A 20 -13.28 8.62 -6.19
N SER A 21 -13.20 9.24 -5.01
CA SER A 21 -12.73 10.62 -4.81
C SER A 21 -11.66 10.67 -3.73
N PHE A 22 -10.47 11.14 -4.06
CA PHE A 22 -9.34 11.35 -3.14
C PHE A 22 -8.37 12.38 -3.69
N SER A 23 -7.42 12.78 -2.86
CA SER A 23 -6.29 13.62 -3.26
C SER A 23 -4.98 13.09 -2.69
N VAL A 24 -3.88 13.27 -3.44
CA VAL A 24 -2.51 12.98 -3.02
C VAL A 24 -1.69 14.25 -3.12
N GLY A 25 -0.98 14.57 -2.05
CA GLY A 25 -0.11 15.74 -1.95
C GLY A 25 1.15 15.61 -2.81
N GLU A 26 1.92 16.67 -2.90
CA GLU A 26 3.25 16.65 -3.52
C GLU A 26 4.25 15.99 -2.57
N GLY A 27 5.13 15.12 -3.11
CA GLY A 27 6.09 14.37 -2.33
C GLY A 27 5.50 13.33 -1.38
N GLU A 28 4.19 13.07 -1.46
CA GLU A 28 3.50 12.08 -0.65
C GLU A 28 3.69 10.66 -1.21
N LEU A 29 3.92 9.68 -0.32
CA LEU A 29 3.78 8.26 -0.61
C LEU A 29 2.36 7.82 -0.23
N PHE A 30 1.51 7.64 -1.21
CA PHE A 30 0.13 7.24 -1.04
C PHE A 30 -0.05 5.75 -1.37
N GLY A 31 -0.48 4.97 -0.37
CA GLY A 31 -0.81 3.56 -0.51
C GLY A 31 -2.27 3.37 -0.91
N PHE A 32 -2.54 2.62 -1.99
CA PHE A 32 -3.89 2.25 -2.40
C PHE A 32 -4.11 0.77 -2.11
N LEU A 33 -4.66 0.48 -0.93
CA LEU A 33 -4.77 -0.86 -0.34
C LEU A 33 -6.10 -1.51 -0.65
N GLY A 34 -6.07 -2.77 -1.07
CA GLY A 34 -7.30 -3.56 -1.27
C GLY A 34 -7.01 -4.93 -1.86
N PRO A 35 -7.98 -5.87 -1.81
CA PRO A 35 -7.83 -7.21 -2.36
C PRO A 35 -7.71 -7.21 -3.88
N ASN A 36 -7.41 -8.38 -4.45
CA ASN A 36 -7.43 -8.57 -5.88
C ASN A 36 -8.86 -8.32 -6.41
N GLY A 37 -8.95 -7.67 -7.57
CA GLY A 37 -10.24 -7.28 -8.14
C GLY A 37 -10.94 -6.07 -7.48
N ALA A 38 -10.35 -5.43 -6.46
CA ALA A 38 -10.95 -4.27 -5.79
C ALA A 38 -11.00 -2.99 -6.66
N GLY A 39 -10.31 -2.96 -7.82
CA GLY A 39 -10.25 -1.80 -8.71
C GLY A 39 -8.92 -1.03 -8.69
N LYS A 40 -7.89 -1.51 -7.98
CA LYS A 40 -6.57 -0.85 -7.85
C LYS A 40 -5.90 -0.56 -9.19
N THR A 41 -5.58 -1.60 -9.95
CA THR A 41 -4.95 -1.49 -11.28
C THR A 41 -5.81 -0.70 -12.27
N THR A 42 -7.15 -0.83 -12.19
CA THR A 42 -8.07 -0.04 -13.02
C THR A 42 -7.97 1.44 -12.70
N THR A 43 -7.86 1.80 -11.43
CA THR A 43 -7.67 3.19 -10.99
C THR A 43 -6.34 3.75 -11.49
N ILE A 44 -5.22 2.99 -11.36
CA ILE A 44 -3.93 3.39 -11.94
C ILE A 44 -4.07 3.59 -13.46
N LYS A 45 -4.66 2.65 -14.20
CA LYS A 45 -4.83 2.77 -15.65
C LYS A 45 -5.60 4.03 -16.08
N MET A 46 -6.60 4.46 -15.30
CA MET A 46 -7.29 5.72 -15.56
C MET A 46 -6.39 6.94 -15.28
N LEU A 47 -5.73 6.98 -14.11
CA LEU A 47 -4.85 8.08 -13.72
C LEU A 47 -3.63 8.23 -14.63
N THR A 48 -3.14 7.13 -15.19
CA THR A 48 -2.01 7.11 -16.14
C THR A 48 -2.43 7.26 -17.60
N THR A 49 -3.68 7.61 -17.86
CA THR A 49 -4.25 7.84 -19.21
C THR A 49 -4.29 6.61 -20.12
N LEU A 50 -4.02 5.41 -19.61
CA LEU A 50 -4.09 4.15 -20.36
C LEU A 50 -5.52 3.68 -20.60
N LEU A 51 -6.47 4.19 -19.82
CA LEU A 51 -7.88 3.86 -19.89
C LEU A 51 -8.71 5.12 -19.62
N PRO A 52 -9.54 5.59 -20.56
CA PRO A 52 -10.41 6.73 -20.32
C PRO A 52 -11.49 6.34 -19.29
N PRO A 53 -11.77 7.19 -18.28
CA PRO A 53 -12.83 6.90 -17.31
C PRO A 53 -14.22 6.91 -17.98
N SER A 54 -15.12 6.07 -17.46
CA SER A 54 -16.54 6.07 -17.89
C SER A 54 -17.34 7.22 -17.27
N GLY A 55 -16.78 7.90 -16.25
CA GLY A 55 -17.40 9.06 -15.60
C GLY A 55 -16.52 9.61 -14.47
N GLY A 56 -16.89 10.78 -13.96
CA GLY A 56 -16.07 11.52 -13.02
C GLY A 56 -14.88 12.21 -13.70
N ARG A 57 -13.94 12.74 -12.90
CA ARG A 57 -12.76 13.47 -13.37
C ARG A 57 -11.51 13.06 -12.58
N GLY A 58 -10.35 13.22 -13.19
CA GLY A 58 -9.05 13.01 -12.56
C GLY A 58 -8.03 14.03 -13.05
N TRP A 59 -7.11 14.39 -12.16
CA TRP A 59 -5.99 15.27 -12.47
C TRP A 59 -4.72 14.68 -11.90
N VAL A 60 -3.64 14.72 -12.68
CA VAL A 60 -2.31 14.29 -12.29
C VAL A 60 -1.31 15.36 -12.67
N ALA A 61 -0.46 15.79 -11.73
CA ALA A 61 0.51 16.86 -11.88
C ALA A 61 -0.12 18.18 -12.41
N GLY A 62 -1.39 18.45 -12.03
CA GLY A 62 -2.13 19.64 -12.43
C GLY A 62 -2.90 19.49 -13.73
N HIS A 63 -2.74 18.39 -14.49
CA HIS A 63 -3.35 18.17 -15.81
C HIS A 63 -4.52 17.20 -15.75
N ASP A 64 -5.58 17.46 -16.50
CA ASP A 64 -6.74 16.57 -16.63
C ASP A 64 -6.37 15.32 -17.44
N ILE A 65 -6.69 14.12 -16.88
CA ILE A 65 -6.29 12.83 -17.44
C ILE A 65 -6.94 12.50 -18.79
N VAL A 66 -7.96 13.22 -19.22
CA VAL A 66 -8.67 13.01 -20.48
C VAL A 66 -8.29 14.03 -21.51
N THR A 67 -8.42 15.32 -21.17
CA THR A 67 -8.22 16.43 -22.11
C THR A 67 -6.76 16.84 -22.27
N GLU A 68 -5.90 16.55 -21.29
CA GLU A 68 -4.48 16.90 -21.27
C GLU A 68 -3.59 15.66 -21.10
N SER A 69 -4.00 14.53 -21.69
CA SER A 69 -3.36 13.22 -21.48
C SER A 69 -1.86 13.19 -21.84
N ASP A 70 -1.42 13.95 -22.84
CA ASP A 70 0.00 14.04 -23.21
C ASP A 70 0.81 14.74 -22.12
N ALA A 71 0.30 15.87 -21.60
CA ALA A 71 0.95 16.57 -20.50
C ALA A 71 1.03 15.72 -19.22
N VAL A 72 0.02 14.87 -18.96
CA VAL A 72 0.08 13.88 -17.87
C VAL A 72 1.20 12.88 -18.13
N ARG A 73 1.27 12.28 -19.32
CA ARG A 73 2.30 11.27 -19.68
C ARG A 73 3.71 11.77 -19.53
N ASP A 74 3.97 13.05 -19.87
CA ASP A 74 5.29 13.66 -19.69
C ASP A 74 5.73 13.83 -18.23
N ARG A 75 4.78 13.81 -17.29
CA ARG A 75 5.00 14.06 -15.86
C ARG A 75 4.98 12.80 -15.00
N ILE A 76 4.60 11.66 -15.56
CA ILE A 76 4.44 10.41 -14.82
C ILE A 76 5.45 9.36 -15.24
N GLY A 77 5.86 8.53 -14.27
CA GLY A 77 6.49 7.23 -14.51
C GLY A 77 5.53 6.13 -14.08
N ILE A 78 5.64 4.95 -14.72
CA ILE A 78 4.80 3.81 -14.39
C ILE A 78 5.68 2.57 -14.27
N ILE A 79 5.46 1.83 -13.18
CA ILE A 79 6.03 0.49 -12.96
C ILE A 79 4.84 -0.45 -12.84
N PHE A 80 4.65 -1.27 -13.87
CA PHE A 80 3.55 -2.22 -13.93
C PHE A 80 3.82 -3.45 -13.04
N GLN A 81 2.76 -4.20 -12.78
CA GLN A 81 2.85 -5.49 -12.09
C GLN A 81 3.70 -6.48 -12.89
N ASP A 82 3.42 -6.62 -14.19
CA ASP A 82 4.19 -7.45 -15.11
C ASP A 82 5.41 -6.68 -15.65
N PRO A 83 6.59 -7.32 -15.69
CA PRO A 83 7.79 -6.71 -16.27
C PRO A 83 7.59 -6.31 -17.73
N SER A 84 7.97 -5.07 -18.05
CA SER A 84 7.87 -4.52 -19.42
C SER A 84 9.24 -4.23 -20.04
N LEU A 85 10.26 -5.01 -19.63
CA LEU A 85 11.62 -4.98 -20.16
C LEU A 85 11.74 -5.90 -21.39
N ASP A 86 12.50 -5.49 -22.40
CA ASP A 86 12.90 -6.42 -23.47
C ASP A 86 14.06 -7.29 -22.94
N GLU A 87 13.79 -8.57 -22.76
CA GLU A 87 14.75 -9.54 -22.22
C GLU A 87 15.93 -9.83 -23.16
N ARG A 88 15.83 -9.46 -24.45
CA ARG A 88 16.89 -9.65 -25.45
C ARG A 88 17.89 -8.52 -25.44
N LEU A 89 17.55 -7.39 -24.85
CA LEU A 89 18.41 -6.22 -24.70
C LEU A 89 19.18 -6.26 -23.38
N THR A 90 20.29 -5.55 -23.34
CA THR A 90 21.04 -5.27 -22.11
C THR A 90 20.29 -4.27 -21.22
N ALA A 91 20.71 -4.13 -19.95
CA ALA A 91 20.14 -3.11 -19.08
C ALA A 91 20.33 -1.70 -19.64
N THR A 92 21.52 -1.40 -20.18
CA THR A 92 21.80 -0.11 -20.82
C THR A 92 20.90 0.15 -22.02
N GLU A 93 20.72 -0.84 -22.90
CA GLU A 93 19.87 -0.70 -24.09
C GLU A 93 18.39 -0.51 -23.75
N ASN A 94 17.86 -1.22 -22.75
CA ASN A 94 16.51 -1.01 -22.26
C ASN A 94 16.28 0.43 -21.80
N LEU A 95 17.21 0.96 -20.98
CA LEU A 95 17.11 2.34 -20.51
C LEU A 95 17.33 3.35 -21.63
N PHE A 96 18.22 3.08 -22.58
CA PHE A 96 18.48 3.96 -23.72
C PHE A 96 17.26 4.05 -24.65
N PHE A 97 16.61 2.92 -24.92
CA PHE A 97 15.36 2.90 -25.68
C PHE A 97 14.28 3.76 -25.01
N HIS A 98 14.13 3.64 -23.69
CA HIS A 98 13.20 4.45 -22.93
C HIS A 98 13.55 5.94 -22.95
N ALA A 99 14.84 6.28 -22.84
CA ALA A 99 15.30 7.66 -22.96
C ALA A 99 14.93 8.32 -24.30
N ILE A 100 15.05 7.56 -25.40
CA ILE A 100 14.64 8.03 -26.73
C ILE A 100 13.13 8.30 -26.80
N LEU A 101 12.30 7.42 -26.25
CA LEU A 101 10.84 7.59 -26.22
C LEU A 101 10.42 8.87 -25.48
N TYR A 102 11.16 9.28 -24.47
CA TYR A 102 10.95 10.54 -23.73
C TYR A 102 11.73 11.74 -24.29
N GLY A 103 12.30 11.63 -25.53
CA GLY A 103 12.99 12.72 -26.17
C GLY A 103 14.29 13.18 -25.50
N ILE A 104 14.88 12.34 -24.63
CA ILE A 104 16.12 12.66 -23.93
C ILE A 104 17.27 12.54 -24.91
N GLY A 105 18.02 13.64 -25.12
CA GLY A 105 19.17 13.67 -26.03
C GLY A 105 20.25 12.65 -25.66
N ARG A 106 20.96 12.11 -26.64
CA ARG A 106 21.96 11.01 -26.45
C ARG A 106 22.98 11.29 -25.37
N LYS A 107 23.48 12.53 -25.27
CA LYS A 107 24.48 12.92 -24.28
C LYS A 107 23.91 12.87 -22.85
N ASP A 108 22.71 13.40 -22.67
CA ASP A 108 22.04 13.41 -21.38
C ASP A 108 21.54 12.02 -21.01
N ALA A 109 21.08 11.23 -21.99
CA ALA A 109 20.64 9.85 -21.77
C ALA A 109 21.76 9.02 -21.13
N LYS A 110 23.00 9.09 -21.64
CA LYS A 110 24.13 8.34 -21.07
C LYS A 110 24.36 8.69 -19.60
N ALA A 111 24.37 9.97 -19.26
CA ALA A 111 24.58 10.43 -17.89
C ALA A 111 23.43 10.00 -16.96
N ARG A 112 22.18 10.09 -17.42
CA ARG A 112 21.01 9.66 -16.66
C ARG A 112 20.96 8.13 -16.46
N ILE A 113 21.30 7.36 -17.49
CA ILE A 113 21.39 5.89 -17.42
C ILE A 113 22.44 5.46 -16.41
N ASP A 114 23.65 6.03 -16.45
CA ASP A 114 24.71 5.68 -15.50
C ASP A 114 24.29 6.00 -14.05
N LYS A 115 23.59 7.13 -13.81
CA LYS A 115 23.03 7.47 -12.49
C LYS A 115 21.91 6.53 -12.07
N ALA A 116 20.97 6.23 -12.96
CA ALA A 116 19.83 5.35 -12.68
C ALA A 116 20.31 3.92 -12.35
N LEU A 117 21.27 3.39 -13.11
CA LEU A 117 21.85 2.06 -12.86
C LEU A 117 22.68 2.02 -11.57
N ALA A 118 23.36 3.13 -11.21
CA ALA A 118 24.07 3.24 -9.93
C ALA A 118 23.09 3.25 -8.76
N MET A 119 22.00 4.00 -8.87
CA MET A 119 20.94 4.11 -7.84
C MET A 119 20.35 2.75 -7.48
N VAL A 120 20.14 1.87 -8.47
CA VAL A 120 19.57 0.54 -8.25
C VAL A 120 20.62 -0.58 -8.20
N GLU A 121 21.89 -0.24 -8.04
CA GLU A 121 23.03 -1.18 -7.90
C GLU A 121 23.18 -2.18 -9.07
N LEU A 122 22.84 -1.75 -10.28
CA LEU A 122 22.99 -2.56 -11.50
C LEU A 122 24.14 -2.13 -12.40
N LYS A 123 24.96 -1.13 -11.98
CA LYS A 123 26.06 -0.61 -12.79
C LYS A 123 27.08 -1.69 -13.21
N GLY A 124 27.40 -2.65 -12.31
CA GLY A 124 28.35 -3.73 -12.58
C GLY A 124 27.87 -4.78 -13.60
N VAL A 125 26.57 -4.76 -13.94
CA VAL A 125 25.94 -5.73 -14.86
C VAL A 125 25.21 -5.05 -16.02
N LYS A 126 25.47 -3.77 -16.24
CA LYS A 126 24.73 -2.91 -17.20
C LYS A 126 24.73 -3.43 -18.64
N ASP A 127 25.82 -4.11 -19.03
CA ASP A 127 26.02 -4.64 -20.40
C ASP A 127 25.59 -6.12 -20.53
N LYS A 128 25.04 -6.73 -19.44
CA LYS A 128 24.44 -8.07 -19.50
C LYS A 128 23.01 -8.02 -20.02
N VAL A 129 22.65 -9.03 -20.81
CA VAL A 129 21.28 -9.20 -21.34
C VAL A 129 20.29 -9.46 -20.20
N VAL A 130 19.17 -8.75 -20.20
CA VAL A 130 18.16 -8.77 -19.14
C VAL A 130 17.55 -10.15 -18.91
N LYS A 131 17.52 -11.02 -19.93
CA LYS A 131 17.12 -12.41 -19.79
C LYS A 131 17.87 -13.17 -18.69
N THR A 132 19.13 -12.77 -18.41
CA THR A 132 19.99 -13.39 -17.37
C THR A 132 19.75 -12.84 -15.97
N PHE A 133 18.89 -11.82 -15.82
CA PHE A 133 18.64 -11.16 -14.55
C PHE A 133 17.68 -11.98 -13.69
N SER A 134 17.91 -11.96 -12.37
CA SER A 134 16.93 -12.45 -11.40
C SER A 134 15.66 -11.56 -11.41
N GLY A 135 14.56 -12.05 -10.86
CA GLY A 135 13.33 -11.25 -10.72
C GLY A 135 13.57 -9.91 -10.00
N GLY A 136 14.34 -9.92 -8.92
CA GLY A 136 14.73 -8.72 -8.19
C GLY A 136 15.58 -7.75 -9.02
N MET A 137 16.51 -8.25 -9.84
CA MET A 137 17.31 -7.41 -10.74
C MET A 137 16.43 -6.78 -11.83
N LYS A 138 15.48 -7.54 -12.40
CA LYS A 138 14.52 -7.02 -13.36
C LYS A 138 13.67 -5.91 -12.73
N ARG A 139 13.18 -6.12 -11.51
CA ARG A 139 12.37 -5.13 -10.80
C ARG A 139 13.15 -3.85 -10.49
N ARG A 140 14.41 -3.97 -10.07
CA ARG A 140 15.31 -2.82 -9.89
C ARG A 140 15.51 -2.04 -11.19
N LEU A 141 15.70 -2.74 -12.31
CA LEU A 141 15.85 -2.10 -13.62
C LEU A 141 14.57 -1.39 -14.07
N GLU A 142 13.38 -1.92 -13.75
CA GLU A 142 12.10 -1.24 -14.01
C GLU A 142 11.95 0.04 -13.20
N ILE A 143 12.37 0.05 -11.94
CA ILE A 143 12.40 1.26 -11.10
C ILE A 143 13.31 2.31 -11.75
N ALA A 144 14.53 1.92 -12.13
CA ALA A 144 15.45 2.80 -12.82
C ALA A 144 14.86 3.37 -14.12
N ARG A 145 14.17 2.53 -14.89
CA ARG A 145 13.51 2.93 -16.13
C ARG A 145 12.36 3.91 -15.89
N GLY A 146 11.47 3.60 -14.94
CA GLY A 146 10.31 4.44 -14.62
C GLY A 146 10.70 5.81 -14.08
N PHE A 147 11.91 5.95 -13.52
CA PHE A 147 12.44 7.20 -12.99
C PHE A 147 13.40 7.94 -13.95
N LEU A 148 13.81 7.34 -15.06
CA LEU A 148 14.85 7.86 -15.94
C LEU A 148 14.60 9.28 -16.47
N HIS A 149 13.35 9.62 -16.77
CA HIS A 149 12.94 10.94 -17.25
C HIS A 149 12.59 11.92 -16.12
N MET A 150 12.81 11.53 -14.85
CA MET A 150 12.56 12.33 -13.64
C MET A 150 11.09 12.80 -13.53
N PRO A 151 10.15 11.87 -13.43
CA PRO A 151 8.73 12.19 -13.35
C PRO A 151 8.39 12.92 -12.03
N SER A 152 7.32 13.73 -12.05
CA SER A 152 6.77 14.35 -10.84
C SER A 152 5.96 13.34 -10.00
N VAL A 153 5.36 12.35 -10.68
CA VAL A 153 4.57 11.27 -10.05
C VAL A 153 5.02 9.92 -10.57
N LEU A 154 5.28 8.99 -9.67
CA LEU A 154 5.59 7.59 -10.02
C LEU A 154 4.46 6.67 -9.53
N PHE A 155 3.83 5.98 -10.47
CA PHE A 155 2.83 4.95 -10.20
C PHE A 155 3.50 3.59 -10.11
N LEU A 156 3.17 2.84 -9.06
CA LEU A 156 3.74 1.53 -8.71
C LEU A 156 2.58 0.53 -8.53
N ASP A 157 2.35 -0.32 -9.54
CA ASP A 157 1.30 -1.34 -9.45
C ASP A 157 1.90 -2.63 -8.89
N GLU A 158 1.61 -2.91 -7.60
CA GLU A 158 2.09 -4.06 -6.83
C GLU A 158 3.62 -4.32 -6.99
N PRO A 159 4.50 -3.36 -6.61
CA PRO A 159 5.90 -3.34 -7.00
C PRO A 159 6.74 -4.49 -6.46
N THR A 160 6.28 -5.21 -5.45
CA THR A 160 7.03 -6.29 -4.79
C THR A 160 6.36 -7.65 -4.93
N LEU A 161 5.30 -7.74 -5.74
CA LEU A 161 4.59 -9.00 -5.95
C LEU A 161 5.53 -10.10 -6.48
N GLY A 162 5.46 -11.28 -5.85
CA GLY A 162 6.26 -12.44 -6.25
C GLY A 162 7.74 -12.36 -5.89
N LEU A 163 8.18 -11.34 -5.15
CA LEU A 163 9.55 -11.22 -4.67
C LEU A 163 9.71 -11.85 -3.28
N ASP A 164 10.89 -12.40 -3.04
CA ASP A 164 11.28 -12.89 -1.71
C ASP A 164 11.41 -11.73 -0.69
N PRO A 165 11.33 -12.00 0.63
CA PRO A 165 11.35 -10.96 1.66
C PRO A 165 12.59 -10.06 1.64
N GLN A 166 13.77 -10.61 1.30
CA GLN A 166 15.01 -9.82 1.24
C GLN A 166 14.97 -8.85 0.06
N THR A 167 14.61 -9.34 -1.12
CA THR A 167 14.46 -8.51 -2.34
C THR A 167 13.39 -7.43 -2.13
N ARG A 168 12.25 -7.77 -1.49
CA ARG A 168 11.18 -6.81 -1.17
C ARG A 168 11.72 -5.64 -0.32
N ARG A 169 12.52 -5.93 0.71
CA ARG A 169 13.13 -4.89 1.56
C ARG A 169 14.00 -3.94 0.74
N VAL A 170 14.84 -4.47 -0.14
CA VAL A 170 15.71 -3.68 -1.02
C VAL A 170 14.90 -2.78 -1.97
N ILE A 171 13.80 -3.31 -2.56
CA ILE A 171 12.90 -2.51 -3.41
C ILE A 171 12.29 -1.35 -2.62
N TRP A 172 11.88 -1.59 -1.37
CA TRP A 172 11.34 -0.54 -0.50
C TRP A 172 12.37 0.54 -0.16
N GLU A 173 13.64 0.19 0.00
CA GLU A 173 14.73 1.16 0.20
C GLU A 173 14.86 2.09 -1.03
N TYR A 174 14.79 1.55 -2.24
CA TYR A 174 14.80 2.37 -3.46
C TYR A 174 13.57 3.26 -3.57
N ILE A 175 12.37 2.75 -3.31
CA ILE A 175 11.12 3.53 -3.35
C ILE A 175 11.20 4.71 -2.37
N ARG A 176 11.63 4.47 -1.13
CA ARG A 176 11.83 5.53 -0.13
C ARG A 176 12.89 6.53 -0.56
N GLY A 177 14.02 6.04 -1.07
CA GLY A 177 15.09 6.90 -1.58
C GLY A 177 14.64 7.85 -2.70
N LEU A 178 13.73 7.41 -3.58
CA LEU A 178 13.13 8.27 -4.61
C LEU A 178 12.33 9.43 -3.99
N LYS A 179 11.53 9.14 -2.97
CA LYS A 179 10.77 10.17 -2.25
C LYS A 179 11.70 11.15 -1.52
N GLU A 180 12.62 10.63 -0.71
CA GLU A 180 13.47 11.43 0.17
C GLU A 180 14.47 12.28 -0.60
N THR A 181 15.08 11.73 -1.65
CA THR A 181 16.17 12.39 -2.39
C THR A 181 15.65 13.33 -3.48
N PHE A 182 14.54 12.96 -4.13
CA PHE A 182 14.05 13.67 -5.32
C PHE A 182 12.67 14.32 -5.13
N GLY A 183 12.02 14.11 -3.99
CA GLY A 183 10.71 14.69 -3.71
C GLY A 183 9.58 14.17 -4.61
N VAL A 184 9.76 12.97 -5.21
CA VAL A 184 8.77 12.38 -6.12
C VAL A 184 7.52 11.98 -5.37
N THR A 185 6.36 12.30 -5.92
CA THR A 185 5.08 11.80 -5.43
C THR A 185 4.92 10.35 -5.86
N LEU A 186 4.61 9.47 -4.92
CA LEU A 186 4.51 8.03 -5.15
C LEU A 186 3.06 7.57 -4.93
N PHE A 187 2.50 6.91 -5.93
CA PHE A 187 1.19 6.25 -5.83
C PHE A 187 1.39 4.74 -5.96
N LEU A 188 1.20 4.03 -4.86
CA LEU A 188 1.46 2.59 -4.76
C LEU A 188 0.15 1.82 -4.63
N THR A 189 -0.05 0.77 -5.42
CA THR A 189 -1.09 -0.23 -5.12
C THR A 189 -0.47 -1.44 -4.44
N THR A 190 -1.19 -1.99 -3.47
CA THR A 190 -0.79 -3.23 -2.80
C THR A 190 -2.01 -3.94 -2.19
N HIS A 191 -1.87 -5.23 -1.98
CA HIS A 191 -2.75 -6.03 -1.14
C HIS A 191 -2.03 -6.50 0.14
N TYR A 192 -0.76 -6.12 0.31
CA TYR A 192 0.03 -6.42 1.52
C TYR A 192 -0.10 -5.28 2.54
N MET A 193 -0.60 -5.60 3.73
CA MET A 193 -0.76 -4.63 4.81
C MET A 193 0.57 -4.03 5.25
N GLU A 194 1.61 -4.86 5.34
CA GLU A 194 2.96 -4.45 5.72
C GLU A 194 3.53 -3.38 4.78
N GLU A 195 3.19 -3.44 3.49
CA GLU A 195 3.61 -2.44 2.52
C GLU A 195 2.87 -1.12 2.68
N ALA A 196 1.56 -1.21 2.92
CA ALA A 196 0.73 -0.03 3.16
C ALA A 196 1.18 0.75 4.41
N GLU A 197 1.72 0.08 5.45
CA GLU A 197 2.27 0.71 6.65
C GLU A 197 3.39 1.72 6.37
N HIS A 198 4.08 1.60 5.23
CA HIS A 198 5.14 2.54 4.84
C HIS A 198 4.63 3.81 4.17
N SER A 199 3.33 3.92 3.92
CA SER A 199 2.72 5.07 3.25
C SER A 199 2.41 6.19 4.23
N ASP A 200 2.48 7.44 3.77
CA ASP A 200 2.07 8.60 4.57
C ASP A 200 0.56 8.57 4.81
N ARG A 201 -0.23 8.23 3.77
CA ARG A 201 -1.66 7.95 3.88
C ARG A 201 -2.03 6.74 3.02
N ILE A 202 -3.11 6.10 3.44
CA ILE A 202 -3.66 4.91 2.78
C ILE A 202 -5.09 5.20 2.34
N GLY A 203 -5.39 4.89 1.08
CA GLY A 203 -6.76 4.75 0.58
C GLY A 203 -7.17 3.29 0.56
N ILE A 204 -8.14 2.92 1.38
CA ILE A 204 -8.70 1.55 1.40
C ILE A 204 -9.78 1.43 0.35
N ILE A 205 -9.57 0.54 -0.65
CA ILE A 205 -10.55 0.26 -1.69
C ILE A 205 -11.08 -1.17 -1.58
N HIS A 206 -12.41 -1.33 -1.67
CA HIS A 206 -13.06 -2.63 -1.67
C HIS A 206 -14.25 -2.63 -2.63
N LYS A 207 -14.35 -3.65 -3.50
CA LYS A 207 -15.43 -3.79 -4.51
C LYS A 207 -15.68 -2.50 -5.32
N GLY A 208 -14.60 -1.88 -5.78
CA GLY A 208 -14.64 -0.66 -6.58
C GLY A 208 -14.90 0.63 -5.81
N LYS A 209 -15.13 0.59 -4.51
CA LYS A 209 -15.45 1.77 -3.68
C LYS A 209 -14.30 2.12 -2.77
N LEU A 210 -13.98 3.41 -2.70
CA LEU A 210 -13.07 3.95 -1.69
C LEU A 210 -13.81 4.00 -0.35
N ILE A 211 -13.32 3.25 0.63
CA ILE A 211 -13.94 3.13 1.95
C ILE A 211 -13.46 4.26 2.86
N ARG A 212 -12.15 4.47 2.93
CA ARG A 212 -11.52 5.49 3.78
C ARG A 212 -10.16 5.90 3.25
N VAL A 213 -9.75 7.14 3.57
CA VAL A 213 -8.40 7.66 3.37
C VAL A 213 -7.93 8.26 4.68
N ASP A 214 -6.82 7.77 5.21
CA ASP A 214 -6.23 8.30 6.44
C ASP A 214 -4.75 7.86 6.55
N THR A 215 -4.04 8.32 7.58
CA THR A 215 -2.73 7.79 7.94
C THR A 215 -2.86 6.36 8.50
N PRO A 216 -1.83 5.50 8.37
CA PRO A 216 -1.83 4.17 8.99
C PRO A 216 -2.17 4.21 10.49
N GLU A 217 -1.62 5.18 11.21
CA GLU A 217 -1.84 5.36 12.64
C GLU A 217 -3.30 5.72 12.97
N ASN A 218 -3.90 6.68 12.23
CA ASN A 218 -5.27 7.08 12.46
C ASN A 218 -6.26 5.95 12.14
N LEU A 219 -5.98 5.18 11.07
CA LEU A 219 -6.76 4.00 10.73
C LEU A 219 -6.76 2.99 11.88
N LYS A 220 -5.61 2.70 12.46
CA LYS A 220 -5.46 1.77 13.60
C LYS A 220 -6.11 2.31 14.87
N LYS A 221 -5.94 3.59 15.20
CA LYS A 221 -6.58 4.24 16.35
C LYS A 221 -8.11 4.19 16.30
N ALA A 222 -8.71 4.26 15.10
CA ALA A 222 -10.16 4.18 14.93
C ALA A 222 -10.78 2.86 15.42
N LEU A 223 -10.00 1.80 15.63
CA LEU A 223 -10.43 0.53 16.21
C LEU A 223 -10.51 0.52 17.75
N GLY A 224 -10.21 1.65 18.42
CA GLY A 224 -10.35 1.77 19.87
C GLY A 224 -9.12 1.39 20.68
N GLY A 225 -7.91 1.57 20.10
CA GLY A 225 -6.66 1.42 20.82
C GLY A 225 -6.08 -0.01 20.85
N SER A 226 -5.09 -0.21 21.72
CA SER A 226 -4.41 -1.50 21.91
C SER A 226 -5.24 -2.44 22.78
N ALA A 227 -5.06 -3.74 22.58
CA ALA A 227 -5.65 -4.78 23.42
C ALA A 227 -4.60 -5.37 24.36
N ILE A 228 -4.87 -5.30 25.66
CA ILE A 228 -4.07 -5.97 26.70
C ILE A 228 -4.78 -7.27 27.04
N ALA A 229 -4.12 -8.41 26.80
CA ALA A 229 -4.65 -9.71 27.17
C ALA A 229 -3.99 -10.22 28.46
N LEU A 230 -4.82 -10.66 29.41
CA LEU A 230 -4.45 -11.28 30.67
C LEU A 230 -5.07 -12.69 30.76
N ARG A 231 -4.60 -13.52 31.69
CA ARG A 231 -5.30 -14.78 32.01
C ARG A 231 -6.67 -14.50 32.63
N ALA A 232 -7.68 -15.22 32.16
CA ALA A 232 -9.04 -15.13 32.68
C ALA A 232 -9.19 -15.96 33.98
N THR A 233 -8.48 -15.55 35.05
CA THR A 233 -8.67 -16.11 36.41
C THR A 233 -9.83 -15.41 37.09
N ASP A 234 -10.52 -16.09 37.99
CA ASP A 234 -11.62 -15.49 38.79
C ASP A 234 -11.13 -14.30 39.62
N ASP A 235 -9.86 -14.32 40.04
CA ASP A 235 -9.21 -13.23 40.77
C ASP A 235 -9.02 -12.01 39.86
N ASN A 236 -8.49 -12.17 38.65
CA ASN A 236 -8.35 -11.08 37.69
C ASN A 236 -9.70 -10.46 37.29
N VAL A 237 -10.72 -11.31 37.07
CA VAL A 237 -12.09 -10.82 36.76
C VAL A 237 -12.61 -9.91 37.87
N LYS A 238 -12.49 -10.32 39.14
CA LYS A 238 -12.93 -9.53 40.29
C LYS A 238 -12.12 -8.24 40.46
N LYS A 239 -10.80 -8.29 40.33
CA LYS A 239 -9.92 -7.14 40.47
C LYS A 239 -10.15 -6.07 39.43
N LEU A 240 -10.28 -6.48 38.14
CA LEU A 240 -10.57 -5.55 37.06
C LEU A 240 -11.96 -4.92 37.19
N ALA A 241 -12.99 -5.71 37.54
CA ALA A 241 -14.33 -5.20 37.77
C ALA A 241 -14.40 -4.20 38.94
N ASN A 242 -13.71 -4.48 40.06
CA ASN A 242 -13.65 -3.57 41.21
C ASN A 242 -12.89 -2.26 40.93
N ALA A 243 -12.01 -2.26 39.95
CA ALA A 243 -11.24 -1.08 39.52
C ALA A 243 -11.89 -0.32 38.35
N ASP A 244 -13.12 -0.69 37.95
CA ASP A 244 -13.82 -0.11 36.82
C ASP A 244 -12.99 -0.16 35.53
N ILE A 245 -12.32 -1.30 35.31
CA ILE A 245 -11.58 -1.62 34.08
C ILE A 245 -12.40 -2.60 33.27
N ASP A 246 -12.95 -2.12 32.14
CA ASP A 246 -13.72 -2.94 31.22
C ASP A 246 -12.87 -4.02 30.57
N ALA A 247 -13.22 -5.28 30.79
CA ALA A 247 -12.55 -6.44 30.20
C ALA A 247 -13.54 -7.39 29.54
N ILE A 248 -13.23 -7.84 28.34
CA ILE A 248 -14.01 -8.84 27.62
C ILE A 248 -13.35 -10.20 27.82
N ARG A 249 -14.12 -11.21 28.25
CA ARG A 249 -13.58 -12.58 28.38
C ARG A 249 -13.64 -13.28 27.02
N GLU A 250 -12.46 -13.71 26.55
CA GLU A 250 -12.29 -14.54 25.35
C GLU A 250 -11.54 -15.81 25.74
N ASP A 251 -12.23 -16.94 25.70
CA ASP A 251 -11.69 -18.25 26.10
C ASP A 251 -10.99 -18.23 27.47
N SER A 252 -9.65 -18.36 27.46
CA SER A 252 -8.79 -18.36 28.65
C SER A 252 -8.19 -16.98 28.97
N SER A 253 -8.59 -15.92 28.26
CA SER A 253 -8.02 -14.58 28.36
C SER A 253 -9.08 -13.53 28.68
N LEU A 254 -8.67 -12.47 29.38
CA LEU A 254 -9.39 -11.22 29.55
C LEU A 254 -8.74 -10.18 28.64
N ILE A 255 -9.53 -9.53 27.79
CA ILE A 255 -9.06 -8.51 26.86
C ILE A 255 -9.52 -7.14 27.36
N VAL A 256 -8.57 -6.28 27.64
CA VAL A 256 -8.81 -4.86 28.00
C VAL A 256 -8.40 -3.98 26.83
N LYS A 257 -9.33 -3.24 26.26
CA LYS A 257 -9.05 -2.26 25.21
C LYS A 257 -8.67 -0.93 25.83
N THR A 258 -7.60 -0.31 25.37
CA THR A 258 -7.12 0.97 25.87
C THR A 258 -6.30 1.74 24.85
N GLU A 259 -6.42 3.07 24.87
CA GLU A 259 -5.53 3.97 24.12
C GLU A 259 -4.24 4.28 24.92
N GLN A 260 -4.25 4.07 26.23
CA GLN A 260 -3.17 4.40 27.17
C GLN A 260 -2.61 3.12 27.80
N VAL A 261 -1.87 2.35 27.03
CA VAL A 261 -1.34 1.03 27.43
C VAL A 261 -0.56 1.09 28.75
N ASP A 262 0.40 2.02 28.84
CA ASP A 262 1.29 2.12 30.01
C ASP A 262 0.53 2.47 31.29
N GLU A 263 -0.44 3.37 31.21
CA GLU A 263 -1.27 3.77 32.35
C GLU A 263 -2.20 2.64 32.80
N THR A 264 -2.81 1.96 31.81
CA THR A 264 -3.67 0.81 32.09
C THR A 264 -2.88 -0.33 32.74
N ILE A 265 -1.69 -0.63 32.25
CA ILE A 265 -0.80 -1.65 32.87
C ILE A 265 -0.43 -1.24 34.30
N LYS A 266 -0.06 0.02 34.56
CA LYS A 266 0.23 0.49 35.93
C LYS A 266 -0.96 0.29 36.87
N ARG A 267 -2.16 0.68 36.42
CA ARG A 267 -3.38 0.45 37.20
C ARG A 267 -3.63 -1.04 37.48
N MET A 268 -3.41 -1.91 36.51
CA MET A 268 -3.54 -3.36 36.68
C MET A 268 -2.54 -3.91 37.71
N VAL A 269 -1.30 -3.42 37.70
CA VAL A 269 -0.29 -3.79 38.72
C VAL A 269 -0.68 -3.29 40.09
N GLU A 270 -1.15 -2.05 40.23
CA GLU A 270 -1.58 -1.43 41.52
C GLU A 270 -2.73 -2.20 42.18
N ILE A 271 -3.68 -2.70 41.38
CA ILE A 271 -4.77 -3.55 41.91
C ILE A 271 -4.34 -4.99 42.18
N GLY A 272 -3.08 -5.33 41.90
CA GLY A 272 -2.52 -6.67 42.12
C GLY A 272 -3.06 -7.70 41.14
N ALA A 273 -3.41 -7.33 39.92
CA ALA A 273 -3.79 -8.29 38.90
C ALA A 273 -2.64 -9.27 38.56
N ASP A 274 -2.95 -10.53 38.32
CA ASP A 274 -1.96 -11.48 37.87
C ASP A 274 -1.55 -11.19 36.41
N MET A 275 -0.35 -10.62 36.29
CA MET A 275 0.24 -10.23 34.99
C MET A 275 0.98 -11.38 34.29
N MET A 276 0.94 -12.61 34.83
CA MET A 276 1.61 -13.74 34.21
C MET A 276 0.98 -14.08 32.85
N GLY A 277 1.79 -14.03 31.81
CA GLY A 277 1.32 -14.24 30.43
C GLY A 277 0.60 -13.06 29.81
N ILE A 278 0.82 -11.84 30.33
CA ILE A 278 0.33 -10.61 29.70
C ILE A 278 0.87 -10.50 28.27
N SER A 279 0.00 -10.12 27.35
CA SER A 279 0.40 -9.70 26.01
C SER A 279 -0.30 -8.40 25.62
N VAL A 280 0.43 -7.54 24.91
CA VAL A 280 -0.11 -6.29 24.36
C VAL A 280 -0.14 -6.42 22.84
N ARG A 281 -1.34 -6.32 22.27
CA ARG A 281 -1.53 -6.35 20.82
C ARG A 281 -2.00 -4.97 20.37
N GLN A 282 -1.22 -4.36 19.48
CA GLN A 282 -1.68 -3.17 18.77
C GLN A 282 -2.57 -3.58 17.59
N PRO A 283 -3.59 -2.78 17.26
CA PRO A 283 -4.37 -3.00 16.05
C PRO A 283 -3.48 -2.98 14.81
N THR A 284 -3.73 -3.87 13.89
CA THR A 284 -3.05 -3.95 12.60
C THR A 284 -3.93 -3.35 11.51
N LEU A 285 -3.35 -3.03 10.34
CA LEU A 285 -4.16 -2.65 9.17
C LEU A 285 -5.08 -3.78 8.70
N GLU A 286 -4.73 -5.05 8.98
CA GLU A 286 -5.61 -6.18 8.71
C GLU A 286 -6.88 -6.12 9.56
N ASP A 287 -6.74 -5.81 10.86
CA ASP A 287 -7.90 -5.63 11.75
C ASP A 287 -8.78 -4.47 11.26
N VAL A 288 -8.16 -3.35 10.81
CA VAL A 288 -8.87 -2.21 10.20
C VAL A 288 -9.65 -2.63 8.96
N PHE A 289 -9.00 -3.37 8.07
CA PHE A 289 -9.62 -3.81 6.82
C PHE A 289 -10.82 -4.73 7.10
N ILE A 290 -10.67 -5.70 8.00
CA ILE A 290 -11.74 -6.62 8.40
C ILE A 290 -12.92 -5.85 9.02
N ASP A 291 -12.65 -4.90 9.91
CA ASP A 291 -13.68 -4.08 10.55
C ASP A 291 -14.50 -3.27 9.51
N MET A 292 -13.80 -2.67 8.53
CA MET A 292 -14.44 -1.82 7.53
C MET A 292 -15.17 -2.57 6.42
N THR A 293 -14.75 -3.81 6.10
CA THR A 293 -15.22 -4.54 4.91
C THR A 293 -15.99 -5.82 5.25
N GLY A 294 -15.87 -6.31 6.48
CA GLY A 294 -16.47 -7.58 6.93
C GLY A 294 -15.75 -8.82 6.42
N SER A 295 -14.61 -8.70 5.74
CA SER A 295 -13.86 -9.82 5.16
C SER A 295 -12.36 -9.59 5.22
N ALA A 296 -11.55 -10.65 5.38
CA ALA A 296 -10.11 -10.56 5.29
C ALA A 296 -9.63 -10.42 3.83
N ILE A 297 -8.45 -9.77 3.63
CA ILE A 297 -7.80 -9.73 2.31
C ILE A 297 -7.31 -11.15 2.00
N GLY A 298 -7.81 -11.75 0.89
CA GLY A 298 -7.43 -13.10 0.47
C GLY A 298 -8.54 -14.16 0.59
N GLU A 299 -9.61 -13.89 1.32
CA GLU A 299 -10.81 -14.74 1.30
C GLU A 299 -11.64 -14.39 0.05
N GLU A 300 -11.44 -15.15 -1.02
CA GLU A 300 -12.36 -15.14 -2.14
C GLU A 300 -13.73 -15.64 -1.65
N SER A 301 -14.79 -14.99 -2.14
CA SER A 301 -16.20 -15.24 -1.83
C SER A 301 -16.62 -16.70 -2.13
N GLY A 302 -16.30 -17.60 -1.21
CA GLY A 302 -16.60 -19.01 -1.30
C GLY A 302 -16.63 -19.72 0.04
N ASP A 303 -16.02 -19.17 1.08
CA ASP A 303 -15.98 -19.82 2.39
C ASP A 303 -16.93 -19.15 3.39
N ALA A 304 -18.18 -19.64 3.40
CA ALA A 304 -19.19 -19.23 4.39
C ALA A 304 -18.74 -19.44 5.85
N MET A 305 -17.76 -20.32 6.09
CA MET A 305 -17.17 -20.56 7.40
C MET A 305 -16.19 -19.47 7.83
N GLY A 306 -15.42 -18.87 6.89
CA GLY A 306 -14.52 -17.73 7.16
C GLY A 306 -15.33 -16.49 7.56
N VAL A 307 -16.40 -16.20 6.82
CA VAL A 307 -17.34 -15.09 7.13
C VAL A 307 -17.98 -15.29 8.50
N MET A 308 -18.34 -16.53 8.84
CA MET A 308 -18.96 -16.87 10.14
C MET A 308 -17.95 -16.73 11.29
N ARG A 309 -16.67 -17.09 11.10
CA ARG A 309 -15.60 -16.88 12.07
C ARG A 309 -15.29 -15.39 12.27
N ALA A 310 -15.22 -14.60 11.20
CA ALA A 310 -15.06 -13.15 11.26
C ALA A 310 -16.24 -12.47 11.94
N ALA A 311 -17.50 -12.86 11.61
CA ALA A 311 -18.71 -12.33 12.23
C ALA A 311 -18.85 -12.70 13.71
N VAL A 312 -18.41 -13.90 14.11
CA VAL A 312 -18.34 -14.34 15.51
C VAL A 312 -17.27 -13.54 16.27
N ARG A 313 -16.11 -13.28 15.62
CA ARG A 313 -15.04 -12.44 16.17
C ARG A 313 -15.52 -11.00 16.37
N MET A 314 -16.23 -10.40 15.41
CA MET A 314 -16.81 -9.05 15.51
C MET A 314 -17.96 -8.95 16.53
N ARG A 315 -18.84 -9.96 16.65
CA ARG A 315 -19.90 -9.98 17.68
C ARG A 315 -19.34 -10.08 19.11
N ARG A 316 -18.14 -10.65 19.27
CA ARG A 316 -17.43 -10.73 20.55
C ARG A 316 -16.58 -9.46 20.84
N MET A 317 -16.49 -8.52 19.90
CA MET A 317 -15.76 -7.25 20.01
C MET A 317 -16.71 -6.03 20.19
N ARG A 318 -18.02 -6.25 20.28
CA ARG A 318 -19.03 -5.30 20.70
C ARG A 318 -19.58 -5.74 22.05
#